data_ded16709d19211d87bf77c6fac6a886c
#
_entry.id   ded16709d19211d87bf77c6fac6a886c
#
_cell.length_a   1.000
_cell.length_b   1.000
_cell.length_c   1.000
_cell.angle_alpha   90.00
_cell.angle_beta   90.00
_cell.angle_gamma   90.00
#
_symmetry.space_group_name_H-M   'P 1'
#
loop_
_entity.id
_entity.type
_entity.pdbx_description
1 polymer ?
#
loop_
_entity_poly.entity_id
_entity_poly.type
_entity_poly.pdbx_seq_one_letter_code
_entity_poly.pdbx_strand_id
1 'polypeptide(L)'
;AMGKATKALVLSADKNSAYYNETDPKAGHLWGDAAAAFFISKERVSEKDSEIVDVYTQGLGYLGKAPDAVHLRPRDGGIMMPEGRDVFIQACTYMPKNVLYLLEKNGYTLDNLTYFIGHQANMRIMSNIAKQLNLPEEKFLHNIEELGNTGSVSSALVYAQNDHSFKNGDLVAITVFGGGYSTGACLIKC
;
A
#
# COMPACT_ATOMS: atom_id res chain seq x y z
N ALA A 1 -1.90 1.00 21.38
CA ALA A 1 -3.35 1.08 21.14
C ALA A 1 -4.01 1.90 22.23
N MET A 2 -4.94 2.78 21.87
CA MET A 2 -5.62 3.70 22.80
C MET A 2 -6.68 3.01 23.69
N GLY A 3 -6.82 1.68 23.64
CA GLY A 3 -7.74 0.91 24.48
C GLY A 3 -9.24 1.15 24.25
N LYS A 4 -9.61 1.82 23.14
CA LYS A 4 -11.01 2.20 22.87
C LYS A 4 -11.86 1.08 22.27
N ALA A 5 -11.24 0.07 21.66
CA ALA A 5 -11.91 -1.07 21.07
C ALA A 5 -11.05 -2.32 21.21
N THR A 6 -11.69 -3.48 21.32
CA THR A 6 -11.04 -4.79 21.34
C THR A 6 -11.14 -5.52 20.01
N LYS A 7 -12.10 -5.10 19.17
CA LYS A 7 -12.34 -5.65 17.84
C LYS A 7 -12.70 -4.51 16.89
N ALA A 8 -12.25 -4.60 15.64
CA ALA A 8 -12.54 -3.64 14.59
C ALA A 8 -12.73 -4.34 13.25
N LEU A 9 -13.66 -3.85 12.45
CA LEU A 9 -13.78 -4.21 11.04
C LEU A 9 -13.31 -3.00 10.23
N VAL A 10 -12.23 -3.17 9.47
CA VAL A 10 -11.67 -2.16 8.59
C VAL A 10 -12.13 -2.47 7.17
N LEU A 11 -12.84 -1.54 6.56
CA LEU A 11 -13.37 -1.66 5.20
C LEU A 11 -12.69 -0.63 4.31
N SER A 12 -12.31 -1.06 3.11
CA SER A 12 -11.88 -0.19 2.03
C SER A 12 -12.56 -0.61 0.74
N ALA A 13 -13.09 0.37 -0.02
CA ALA A 13 -13.73 0.12 -1.30
C ALA A 13 -13.54 1.33 -2.21
N ASP A 14 -12.98 1.10 -3.39
CA ASP A 14 -12.78 2.11 -4.42
C ASP A 14 -13.45 1.68 -5.72
N LYS A 15 -14.31 2.56 -6.25
CA LYS A 15 -14.91 2.44 -7.59
C LYS A 15 -14.31 3.51 -8.50
N ASN A 16 -13.06 3.32 -8.87
CA ASN A 16 -12.32 4.27 -9.71
C ASN A 16 -12.86 4.34 -11.14
N SER A 17 -13.45 3.24 -11.63
CA SER A 17 -14.08 3.20 -12.95
C SER A 17 -15.22 4.20 -13.15
N ALA A 18 -15.80 4.70 -12.06
CA ALA A 18 -16.82 5.73 -12.11
C ALA A 18 -16.25 7.14 -12.41
N TYR A 19 -14.95 7.32 -12.23
CA TYR A 19 -14.31 8.65 -12.24
C TYR A 19 -12.99 8.69 -13.03
N TYR A 20 -12.58 7.61 -13.68
CA TYR A 20 -11.37 7.64 -14.50
C TYR A 20 -11.61 8.50 -15.76
N ASN A 21 -10.54 9.08 -16.27
CA ASN A 21 -10.59 9.91 -17.48
C ASN A 21 -10.07 9.12 -18.68
N GLU A 22 -10.96 8.61 -19.51
CA GLU A 22 -10.61 7.83 -20.71
C GLU A 22 -9.74 8.61 -21.71
N THR A 23 -9.82 9.94 -21.68
CA THR A 23 -9.06 10.80 -22.59
C THR A 23 -7.65 11.13 -22.09
N ASP A 24 -7.32 10.76 -20.85
CA ASP A 24 -5.97 10.93 -20.30
C ASP A 24 -5.05 9.75 -20.72
N PRO A 25 -4.13 9.98 -21.70
CA PRO A 25 -3.27 8.91 -22.18
C PRO A 25 -2.19 8.49 -21.16
N LYS A 26 -2.00 9.25 -20.08
CA LYS A 26 -0.95 9.01 -19.08
C LYS A 26 -1.44 8.22 -17.88
N ALA A 27 -2.63 8.51 -17.40
CA ALA A 27 -3.14 7.95 -16.16
C ALA A 27 -4.53 7.32 -16.27
N GLY A 28 -5.30 7.62 -17.33
CA GLY A 28 -6.68 7.17 -17.45
C GLY A 28 -6.85 5.65 -17.44
N HIS A 29 -5.87 4.91 -17.94
CA HIS A 29 -5.89 3.45 -18.06
C HIS A 29 -5.36 2.69 -16.83
N LEU A 30 -4.92 3.41 -15.80
CA LEU A 30 -4.26 2.78 -14.64
C LEU A 30 -5.23 2.23 -13.60
N TRP A 31 -6.48 2.66 -13.60
CA TRP A 31 -7.40 2.52 -12.48
C TRP A 31 -8.22 1.24 -12.53
N GLY A 32 -8.38 0.61 -11.36
CA GLY A 32 -9.24 -0.56 -11.16
C GLY A 32 -10.17 -0.39 -9.96
N ASP A 33 -11.20 -1.24 -9.90
CA ASP A 33 -12.20 -1.27 -8.84
C ASP A 33 -11.94 -2.45 -7.91
N ALA A 34 -12.06 -2.23 -6.61
CA ALA A 34 -11.95 -3.32 -5.63
C ALA A 34 -12.59 -2.95 -4.30
N ALA A 35 -12.80 -3.97 -3.47
CA ALA A 35 -13.14 -3.84 -2.07
C ALA A 35 -12.39 -4.89 -1.24
N ALA A 36 -12.00 -4.54 -0.02
CA ALA A 36 -11.40 -5.45 0.95
C ALA A 36 -11.89 -5.14 2.36
N ALA A 37 -11.88 -6.16 3.21
CA ALA A 37 -12.26 -6.06 4.61
C ALA A 37 -11.24 -6.81 5.49
N PHE A 38 -10.84 -6.17 6.60
CA PHE A 38 -10.02 -6.80 7.61
C PHE A 38 -10.75 -6.79 8.95
N PHE A 39 -10.86 -7.96 9.54
CA PHE A 39 -11.27 -8.07 10.94
C PHE A 39 -10.01 -8.06 11.81
N ILE A 40 -9.94 -7.10 12.71
CA ILE A 40 -8.82 -6.93 13.64
C ILE A 40 -9.34 -7.21 15.05
N SER A 41 -8.66 -8.07 15.79
CA SER A 41 -8.93 -8.37 17.19
C SER A 41 -7.70 -8.07 18.05
N LYS A 42 -7.92 -7.59 19.27
CA LYS A 42 -6.86 -7.46 20.27
C LYS A 42 -6.41 -8.83 20.78
N GLU A 43 -7.31 -9.79 20.77
CA GLU A 43 -7.06 -11.17 21.15
C GLU A 43 -6.94 -12.05 19.91
N ARG A 44 -6.00 -12.98 19.92
CA ARG A 44 -5.90 -14.00 18.89
C ARG A 44 -7.18 -14.86 18.90
N VAL A 45 -7.82 -15.01 17.74
CA VAL A 45 -9.08 -15.75 17.59
C VAL A 45 -8.83 -17.12 16.99
N SER A 46 -7.79 -17.25 16.15
CA SER A 46 -7.41 -18.49 15.46
C SER A 46 -5.89 -18.67 15.46
N GLU A 47 -5.44 -19.90 15.35
CA GLU A 47 -4.00 -20.20 15.16
C GLU A 47 -3.45 -19.69 13.84
N LYS A 48 -4.34 -19.43 12.88
CA LYS A 48 -3.99 -18.84 11.57
C LYS A 48 -3.98 -17.31 11.56
N ASP A 49 -4.34 -16.66 12.68
CA ASP A 49 -4.34 -15.20 12.72
C ASP A 49 -2.92 -14.67 12.71
N SER A 50 -2.71 -13.66 11.87
CA SER A 50 -1.46 -12.90 11.82
C SER A 50 -1.45 -11.78 12.85
N GLU A 51 -0.29 -11.45 13.37
CA GLU A 51 -0.07 -10.37 14.31
C GLU A 51 0.33 -9.09 13.59
N ILE A 52 -0.36 -7.98 13.84
CA ILE A 52 0.12 -6.65 13.47
C ILE A 52 1.21 -6.26 14.48
N VAL A 53 2.48 -6.35 14.05
CA VAL A 53 3.64 -6.05 14.88
C VAL A 53 3.73 -4.55 15.16
N ASP A 54 3.65 -3.73 14.10
CA ASP A 54 3.72 -2.27 14.22
C ASP A 54 3.15 -1.58 12.98
N VAL A 55 2.74 -0.32 13.15
CA VAL A 55 2.19 0.52 12.10
C VAL A 55 2.83 1.92 12.18
N TYR A 56 3.16 2.47 11.02
CA TYR A 56 3.66 3.83 10.87
C TYR A 56 2.83 4.58 9.83
N THR A 57 2.44 5.81 10.14
CA THR A 57 1.75 6.71 9.21
C THR A 57 2.30 8.12 9.31
N GLN A 58 2.38 8.82 8.19
CA GLN A 58 2.86 10.20 8.13
C GLN A 58 2.10 11.01 7.08
N GLY A 59 1.67 12.22 7.46
CA GLY A 59 1.20 13.25 6.53
C GLY A 59 2.40 14.04 5.97
N LEU A 60 2.45 14.21 4.65
CA LEU A 60 3.53 14.86 3.90
C LEU A 60 3.00 16.00 3.02
N GLY A 61 1.92 16.66 3.44
CA GLY A 61 1.24 17.70 2.67
C GLY A 61 2.10 18.94 2.35
N TYR A 62 3.23 19.09 3.03
CA TYR A 62 4.21 20.16 2.79
C TYR A 62 5.25 19.80 1.70
N LEU A 63 5.25 18.56 1.21
CA LEU A 63 6.33 18.03 0.38
C LEU A 63 6.02 18.22 -1.10
N GLY A 64 6.99 18.75 -1.85
CA GLY A 64 6.92 18.83 -3.31
C GLY A 64 5.63 19.48 -3.82
N LYS A 65 4.92 18.76 -4.66
CA LYS A 65 3.65 19.16 -5.28
C LYS A 65 2.42 18.53 -4.63
N ALA A 66 2.55 18.08 -3.38
CA ALA A 66 1.53 17.30 -2.67
C ALA A 66 0.08 17.80 -2.82
N PRO A 67 -0.24 19.09 -2.66
CA PRO A 67 -1.63 19.58 -2.75
C PRO A 67 -2.28 19.39 -4.11
N ASP A 68 -1.48 19.39 -5.19
CA ASP A 68 -1.96 19.39 -6.58
C ASP A 68 -1.58 18.10 -7.34
N ALA A 69 -0.93 17.16 -6.67
CA ALA A 69 -0.31 16.03 -7.37
C ALA A 69 -1.31 14.95 -7.81
N VAL A 70 -2.28 14.66 -6.96
CA VAL A 70 -3.37 13.70 -7.24
C VAL A 70 -4.67 14.27 -6.70
N HIS A 71 -5.69 14.36 -7.54
CA HIS A 71 -7.01 14.79 -7.09
C HIS A 71 -8.14 14.13 -7.87
N LEU A 72 -9.27 13.97 -7.19
CA LEU A 72 -10.52 13.52 -7.78
C LEU A 72 -11.44 14.73 -7.99
N ARG A 73 -11.81 14.96 -9.24
CA ARG A 73 -12.77 16.01 -9.64
C ARG A 73 -13.91 15.40 -10.45
N PRO A 74 -14.95 14.85 -9.81
CA PRO A 74 -15.99 14.08 -10.47
C PRO A 74 -16.69 14.78 -11.62
N ARG A 75 -16.75 16.13 -11.60
CA ARG A 75 -17.38 16.97 -12.64
C ARG A 75 -16.39 17.53 -13.66
N ASP A 76 -15.09 17.51 -13.36
CA ASP A 76 -14.05 18.22 -14.09
C ASP A 76 -12.90 17.27 -14.48
N GLY A 77 -13.24 16.18 -15.16
CA GLY A 77 -12.24 15.25 -15.70
C GLY A 77 -11.90 14.04 -14.82
N GLY A 78 -12.59 13.85 -13.69
CA GLY A 78 -12.47 12.65 -12.87
C GLY A 78 -11.17 12.58 -12.06
N ILE A 79 -10.53 11.41 -12.02
CA ILE A 79 -9.24 11.21 -11.36
C ILE A 79 -8.14 11.80 -12.23
N MET A 80 -7.37 12.71 -11.65
CA MET A 80 -6.29 13.42 -12.33
C MET A 80 -4.98 13.27 -11.54
N MET A 81 -3.88 13.11 -12.28
CA MET A 81 -2.53 13.02 -11.73
C MET A 81 -1.59 13.99 -12.49
N PRO A 82 -1.79 15.30 -12.35
CA PRO A 82 -1.02 16.30 -13.14
C PRO A 82 0.47 16.25 -12.81
N GLU A 83 0.85 15.96 -11.59
CA GLU A 83 2.24 15.93 -11.13
C GLU A 83 2.77 14.49 -10.94
N GLY A 84 2.44 13.58 -11.85
CA GLY A 84 2.79 12.15 -11.76
C GLY A 84 4.29 11.88 -11.58
N ARG A 85 5.18 12.76 -12.08
CA ARG A 85 6.63 12.65 -11.87
C ARG A 85 7.00 12.90 -10.40
N ASP A 86 6.39 13.91 -9.77
CA ASP A 86 6.65 14.19 -8.34
C ASP A 86 6.11 13.05 -7.47
N VAL A 87 4.90 12.56 -7.76
CA VAL A 87 4.33 11.36 -7.11
C VAL A 87 5.30 10.18 -7.18
N PHE A 88 5.87 9.90 -8.37
CA PHE A 88 6.82 8.82 -8.57
C PHE A 88 8.06 8.97 -7.68
N ILE A 89 8.68 10.16 -7.69
CA ILE A 89 9.89 10.43 -6.91
C ILE A 89 9.62 10.25 -5.41
N GLN A 90 8.52 10.83 -4.92
CA GLN A 90 8.19 10.79 -3.50
C GLN A 90 7.79 9.37 -3.05
N ALA A 91 7.02 8.64 -3.84
CA ALA A 91 6.67 7.24 -3.55
C ALA A 91 7.93 6.36 -3.47
N CYS A 92 8.83 6.45 -4.46
CA CYS A 92 10.09 5.71 -4.48
C CYS A 92 11.04 6.10 -3.34
N THR A 93 10.86 7.27 -2.73
CA THR A 93 11.65 7.72 -1.58
C THR A 93 11.07 7.22 -0.26
N TYR A 94 9.77 7.42 -0.05
CA TYR A 94 9.16 7.21 1.25
C TYR A 94 8.71 5.77 1.52
N MET A 95 8.24 5.05 0.51
CA MET A 95 7.78 3.67 0.71
C MET A 95 8.91 2.75 1.22
N PRO A 96 10.10 2.68 0.60
CA PRO A 96 11.19 1.85 1.14
C PRO A 96 11.68 2.36 2.50
N LYS A 97 11.78 3.68 2.69
CA LYS A 97 12.19 4.29 3.96
C LYS A 97 11.29 3.88 5.13
N ASN A 98 9.98 3.84 4.92
CA ASN A 98 9.03 3.46 5.95
C ASN A 98 9.17 1.99 6.37
N VAL A 99 9.41 1.10 5.40
CA VAL A 99 9.65 -0.32 5.69
C VAL A 99 10.93 -0.51 6.47
N LEU A 100 12.03 0.11 6.04
CA LEU A 100 13.31 0.04 6.75
C LEU A 100 13.17 0.57 8.19
N TYR A 101 12.46 1.70 8.35
CA TYR A 101 12.20 2.27 9.67
C TYR A 101 11.44 1.29 10.58
N LEU A 102 10.36 0.64 10.09
CA LEU A 102 9.61 -0.30 10.90
C LEU A 102 10.42 -1.56 11.22
N LEU A 103 11.19 -2.08 10.28
CA LEU A 103 12.06 -3.22 10.51
C LEU A 103 13.07 -2.90 11.61
N GLU A 104 13.82 -1.81 11.48
CA GLU A 104 14.84 -1.37 12.46
C GLU A 104 14.22 -1.15 13.85
N LYS A 105 13.10 -0.41 13.91
CA LYS A 105 12.38 -0.11 15.16
C LYS A 105 11.97 -1.37 15.93
N ASN A 106 11.67 -2.45 15.21
CA ASN A 106 11.21 -3.71 15.79
C ASN A 106 12.30 -4.79 15.83
N GLY A 107 13.57 -4.43 15.61
CA GLY A 107 14.70 -5.36 15.72
C GLY A 107 14.85 -6.33 14.54
N TYR A 108 14.23 -6.04 13.41
CA TYR A 108 14.34 -6.82 12.18
C TYR A 108 15.26 -6.15 11.14
N THR A 109 15.72 -6.95 10.20
CA THR A 109 16.45 -6.51 9.00
C THR A 109 15.69 -6.91 7.74
N LEU A 110 16.15 -6.49 6.57
CA LEU A 110 15.59 -6.94 5.29
C LEU A 110 15.72 -8.45 5.08
N ASP A 111 16.72 -9.09 5.68
CA ASP A 111 16.90 -10.54 5.57
C ASP A 111 15.77 -11.31 6.27
N ASN A 112 15.19 -10.72 7.32
CA ASN A 112 14.05 -11.31 8.03
C ASN A 112 12.74 -11.19 7.26
N LEU A 113 12.67 -10.27 6.27
CA LEU A 113 11.46 -10.02 5.50
C LEU A 113 11.19 -11.19 4.56
N THR A 114 10.02 -11.84 4.72
CA THR A 114 9.58 -12.90 3.82
C THR A 114 8.90 -12.30 2.60
N TYR A 115 7.95 -11.37 2.78
CA TYR A 115 7.21 -10.76 1.69
C TYR A 115 7.10 -9.24 1.84
N PHE A 116 7.09 -8.59 0.69
CA PHE A 116 6.90 -7.15 0.55
C PHE A 116 5.68 -6.87 -0.32
N ILE A 117 4.78 -6.01 0.15
CA ILE A 117 3.59 -5.55 -0.55
C ILE A 117 3.59 -4.03 -0.60
N GLY A 118 3.78 -3.47 -1.79
CA GLY A 118 3.65 -2.03 -2.02
C GLY A 118 2.23 -1.63 -2.44
N HIS A 119 1.89 -0.34 -2.30
CA HIS A 119 0.72 0.22 -2.99
C HIS A 119 0.83 -0.02 -4.50
N GLN A 120 -0.20 -0.61 -5.09
CA GLN A 120 -0.25 -1.00 -6.50
C GLN A 120 -0.53 0.21 -7.41
N ALA A 121 0.37 1.21 -7.40
CA ALA A 121 0.20 2.45 -8.17
C ALA A 121 0.53 2.25 -9.66
N ASN A 122 1.72 1.74 -9.92
CA ASN A 122 2.17 1.27 -11.23
C ASN A 122 3.43 0.40 -11.06
N MET A 123 3.68 -0.48 -12.02
CA MET A 123 4.79 -1.43 -11.96
C MET A 123 6.17 -0.74 -11.89
N ARG A 124 6.34 0.45 -12.46
CA ARG A 124 7.64 1.17 -12.43
C ARG A 124 8.03 1.60 -11.01
N ILE A 125 7.05 2.09 -10.21
CA ILE A 125 7.29 2.42 -8.80
C ILE A 125 7.72 1.15 -8.06
N MET A 126 6.96 0.07 -8.23
CA MET A 126 7.18 -1.18 -7.51
C MET A 126 8.53 -1.82 -7.85
N SER A 127 8.87 -1.90 -9.14
CA SER A 127 10.18 -2.40 -9.59
C SER A 127 11.34 -1.53 -9.11
N ASN A 128 11.14 -0.21 -9.00
CA ASN A 128 12.16 0.70 -8.47
C ASN A 128 12.40 0.43 -6.98
N ILE A 129 11.34 0.26 -6.19
CA ILE A 129 11.44 -0.03 -4.76
C ILE A 129 12.11 -1.38 -4.52
N ALA A 130 11.72 -2.43 -5.27
CA ALA A 130 12.34 -3.74 -5.16
C ALA A 130 13.85 -3.69 -5.43
N LYS A 131 14.27 -2.94 -6.45
CA LYS A 131 15.69 -2.70 -6.74
C LYS A 131 16.41 -1.94 -5.63
N GLN A 132 15.82 -0.89 -5.08
CA GLN A 132 16.41 -0.12 -3.98
C GLN A 132 16.63 -0.97 -2.72
N LEU A 133 15.68 -1.86 -2.42
CA LEU A 133 15.74 -2.76 -1.28
C LEU A 133 16.51 -4.06 -1.58
N ASN A 134 16.99 -4.23 -2.82
CA ASN A 134 17.62 -5.46 -3.27
C ASN A 134 16.79 -6.72 -2.95
N LEU A 135 15.47 -6.60 -3.12
CA LEU A 135 14.53 -7.69 -2.87
C LEU A 135 14.45 -8.61 -4.09
N PRO A 136 14.60 -9.93 -3.91
CA PRO A 136 14.35 -10.90 -4.96
C PRO A 136 12.86 -10.93 -5.34
N GLU A 137 12.57 -11.26 -6.59
CA GLU A 137 11.24 -11.17 -7.19
C GLU A 137 10.20 -11.99 -6.42
N GLU A 138 10.58 -13.16 -5.93
CA GLU A 138 9.70 -14.04 -5.16
C GLU A 138 9.21 -13.47 -3.83
N LYS A 139 9.88 -12.46 -3.29
CA LYS A 139 9.44 -11.74 -2.09
C LYS A 139 8.47 -10.61 -2.38
N PHE A 140 8.32 -10.24 -3.64
CA PHE A 140 7.57 -9.05 -4.05
C PHE A 140 6.17 -9.42 -4.56
N LEU A 141 5.17 -9.33 -3.69
CA LEU A 141 3.80 -9.69 -4.05
C LEU A 141 3.07 -8.51 -4.69
N HIS A 142 2.41 -8.78 -5.81
CA HIS A 142 1.65 -7.79 -6.58
C HIS A 142 0.51 -8.42 -7.38
N ASN A 143 -0.44 -7.59 -7.80
CA ASN A 143 -1.57 -7.97 -8.65
C ASN A 143 -1.93 -6.87 -9.67
N ILE A 144 -1.04 -5.91 -9.84
CA ILE A 144 -1.30 -4.70 -10.62
C ILE A 144 -1.51 -4.99 -12.10
N GLU A 145 -0.89 -6.03 -12.67
CA GLU A 145 -1.04 -6.41 -14.07
C GLU A 145 -2.48 -6.87 -14.38
N GLU A 146 -3.16 -7.44 -13.39
CA GLU A 146 -4.52 -7.95 -13.53
C GLU A 146 -5.57 -6.92 -13.16
N LEU A 147 -5.32 -6.16 -12.09
CA LEU A 147 -6.34 -5.33 -11.44
C LEU A 147 -6.10 -3.82 -11.56
N GLY A 148 -4.91 -3.42 -12.02
CA GLY A 148 -4.54 -2.02 -12.07
C GLY A 148 -4.39 -1.38 -10.69
N ASN A 149 -4.49 -0.06 -10.65
CA ASN A 149 -4.46 0.70 -9.40
C ASN A 149 -5.86 0.74 -8.76
N THR A 150 -6.09 -0.11 -7.79
CA THR A 150 -7.34 -0.20 -7.03
C THR A 150 -7.38 0.76 -5.83
N GLY A 151 -6.63 1.85 -5.89
CA GLY A 151 -6.67 2.91 -4.88
C GLY A 151 -6.26 2.45 -3.48
N SER A 152 -7.06 2.81 -2.48
CA SER A 152 -6.80 2.49 -1.07
C SER A 152 -6.91 0.99 -0.75
N VAL A 153 -7.54 0.20 -1.62
CA VAL A 153 -7.74 -1.24 -1.44
C VAL A 153 -6.50 -2.06 -1.84
N SER A 154 -5.65 -1.50 -2.68
CA SER A 154 -4.65 -2.24 -3.46
C SER A 154 -3.75 -3.18 -2.64
N SER A 155 -3.08 -2.66 -1.63
CA SER A 155 -2.17 -3.46 -0.78
C SER A 155 -2.93 -4.46 0.08
N ALA A 156 -4.11 -4.08 0.56
CA ALA A 156 -5.00 -4.94 1.34
C ALA A 156 -5.44 -6.15 0.52
N LEU A 157 -5.77 -5.93 -0.75
CA LEU A 157 -6.20 -6.99 -1.66
C LEU A 157 -5.07 -7.97 -1.98
N VAL A 158 -3.85 -7.46 -2.25
CA VAL A 158 -2.67 -8.33 -2.44
C VAL A 158 -2.43 -9.20 -1.21
N TYR A 159 -2.52 -8.64 -0.01
CA TYR A 159 -2.38 -9.41 1.22
C TYR A 159 -3.45 -10.51 1.31
N ALA A 160 -4.73 -10.17 1.14
CA ALA A 160 -5.84 -11.13 1.23
C ALA A 160 -5.80 -12.23 0.16
N GLN A 161 -5.29 -11.93 -1.04
CA GLN A 161 -5.13 -12.94 -2.10
C GLN A 161 -4.01 -13.94 -1.81
N ASN A 162 -3.05 -13.59 -0.96
CA ASN A 162 -1.87 -14.40 -0.65
C ASN A 162 -1.86 -14.98 0.77
N ASP A 163 -2.79 -14.63 1.63
CA ASP A 163 -2.81 -15.02 3.04
C ASP A 163 -2.76 -16.54 3.26
N HIS A 164 -3.40 -17.30 2.36
CA HIS A 164 -3.40 -18.75 2.38
C HIS A 164 -2.02 -19.40 2.13
N SER A 165 -1.09 -18.66 1.56
CA SER A 165 0.29 -19.12 1.25
C SER A 165 1.28 -18.78 2.36
N PHE A 166 0.94 -17.86 3.26
CA PHE A 166 1.81 -17.46 4.35
C PHE A 166 1.98 -18.57 5.39
N LYS A 167 3.18 -18.68 5.91
CA LYS A 167 3.55 -19.69 6.92
C LYS A 167 3.77 -19.02 8.26
N ASN A 168 3.60 -19.80 9.32
CA ASN A 168 3.91 -19.33 10.66
C ASN A 168 5.36 -18.85 10.75
N GLY A 169 5.54 -17.62 11.19
CA GLY A 169 6.83 -16.94 11.29
C GLY A 169 7.19 -16.06 10.09
N ASP A 170 6.43 -16.10 8.99
CA ASP A 170 6.64 -15.17 7.86
C ASP A 170 6.44 -13.73 8.30
N LEU A 171 7.34 -12.87 7.86
CA LEU A 171 7.28 -11.44 8.10
C LEU A 171 6.88 -10.72 6.80
N VAL A 172 5.75 -10.03 6.83
CA VAL A 172 5.18 -9.30 5.69
C VAL A 172 5.24 -7.80 5.97
N ALA A 173 5.86 -7.03 5.09
CA ALA A 173 5.82 -5.58 5.14
C ALA A 173 4.88 -5.03 4.06
N ILE A 174 3.91 -4.24 4.49
CA ILE A 174 3.02 -3.48 3.61
C ILE A 174 3.45 -2.01 3.65
N THR A 175 3.54 -1.34 2.49
CA THR A 175 3.82 0.10 2.46
C THR A 175 2.98 0.82 1.40
N VAL A 176 2.56 2.02 1.73
CA VAL A 176 1.65 2.81 0.90
C VAL A 176 2.11 4.26 0.76
N PHE A 177 1.76 4.85 -0.38
CA PHE A 177 1.92 6.26 -0.66
C PHE A 177 0.73 6.74 -1.47
N GLY A 178 0.16 7.88 -1.12
CA GLY A 178 -1.02 8.41 -1.77
C GLY A 178 -1.06 9.93 -1.85
N GLY A 179 -2.11 10.42 -2.47
CA GLY A 179 -2.35 11.85 -2.61
C GLY A 179 -2.39 12.58 -1.27
N GLY A 180 -2.02 13.84 -1.33
CA GLY A 180 -2.09 14.66 -0.13
C GLY A 180 -0.80 15.33 0.33
N TYR A 181 0.45 14.83 0.26
CA TYR A 181 0.79 13.41 0.28
C TYR A 181 0.57 12.77 1.65
N SER A 182 0.35 11.50 1.64
CA SER A 182 0.37 10.67 2.83
C SER A 182 1.10 9.37 2.57
N THR A 183 1.74 8.82 3.59
CA THR A 183 2.48 7.57 3.48
C THR A 183 2.32 6.74 4.74
N GLY A 184 2.53 5.45 4.62
CA GLY A 184 2.49 4.54 5.75
C GLY A 184 3.12 3.20 5.47
N ALA A 185 3.35 2.46 6.54
CA ALA A 185 3.73 1.07 6.49
C ALA A 185 3.13 0.28 7.65
N CYS A 186 2.96 -1.01 7.43
CA CYS A 186 2.50 -1.98 8.43
C CYS A 186 3.41 -3.19 8.37
N LEU A 187 3.82 -3.70 9.53
CA LEU A 187 4.60 -4.92 9.66
C LEU A 187 3.71 -5.98 10.29
N ILE A 188 3.60 -7.12 9.63
CA ILE A 188 2.72 -8.23 10.00
C ILE A 188 3.55 -9.49 10.14
N LYS A 189 3.32 -10.24 11.20
CA LYS A 189 3.90 -11.57 11.43
C LYS A 189 2.80 -12.61 11.34
N CYS A 190 2.96 -13.55 10.43
CA CYS A 190 2.02 -14.64 10.20
C CYS A 190 2.27 -15.84 11.11
#